data_6e9a7595936d2103ff2af05ddcdc60cc
#
_entry.id   6e9a7595936d2103ff2af05ddcdc60cc
#
_cell.length_a   1.000
_cell.length_b   1.000
_cell.length_c   1.000
_cell.angle_alpha   90.00
_cell.angle_beta   90.00
_cell.angle_gamma   90.00
#
_symmetry.space_group_name_H-M   'P 1'
#
loop_
_entity.id
_entity.type
_entity.pdbx_description
1 polymer ?
#
loop_
_entity_poly.entity_id
_entity_poly.type
_entity_poly.pdbx_seq_one_letter_code
_entity_poly.pdbx_strand_id
1 'polypeptide(L)'
;MPKYIVSLLQKTSNDTFMTDKKPELSAAMKSKLEPKKFTKNPILGTKFTIAISSAKGGVGKSTFATNLALALKKVGCKVGLLDADIYGPSIPKMFDINEKPKSDGQKLDPITKYDIQCMSIGFLADQQTPMIWRGPMVTSAIKTFTQKVNWKDLDFIIVDMPPGTGDTQLTFSQEIKMDGAIIVSTPQEVALLDVKRGIKMFDKLGVKILGLVDNMSSVSYTHLTLPTTLTV
;
A
#
# COMPACT_ATOMS: atom_id res chain seq x y z
N MET A 1 19.90 -15.73 -4.05
CA MET A 1 18.43 -15.81 -3.84
C MET A 1 18.11 -17.22 -3.40
N PRO A 2 17.48 -17.45 -2.26
CA PRO A 2 17.13 -18.80 -1.83
C PRO A 2 15.99 -19.36 -2.70
N LYS A 3 16.22 -20.53 -3.25
CA LYS A 3 15.31 -21.28 -4.15
C LYS A 3 13.94 -21.66 -3.56
N TYR A 4 13.70 -21.37 -2.28
CA TYR A 4 12.49 -21.79 -1.57
C TYR A 4 11.24 -20.91 -1.80
N ILE A 5 11.40 -19.68 -2.25
CA ILE A 5 10.28 -18.75 -2.43
C ILE A 5 9.51 -19.02 -3.75
N VAL A 6 10.21 -19.48 -4.78
CA VAL A 6 9.59 -19.80 -6.08
C VAL A 6 8.73 -21.08 -6.01
N SER A 7 9.10 -22.06 -5.16
CA SER A 7 8.36 -23.32 -5.03
C SER A 7 7.01 -23.19 -4.30
N LEU A 8 6.86 -22.18 -3.44
CA LEU A 8 5.59 -21.91 -2.74
C LEU A 8 4.51 -21.31 -3.64
N LEU A 9 4.90 -20.56 -4.68
CA LEU A 9 3.96 -19.99 -5.63
C LEU A 9 3.45 -21.01 -6.66
N GLN A 10 4.22 -22.08 -6.93
CA GLN A 10 3.81 -23.14 -7.86
C GLN A 10 2.92 -24.22 -7.22
N LYS A 11 2.90 -24.32 -5.88
CA LYS A 11 2.15 -25.36 -5.17
C LYS A 11 0.68 -25.03 -4.90
N THR A 12 0.22 -23.82 -5.21
CA THR A 12 -1.17 -23.39 -4.96
C THR A 12 -2.14 -23.69 -6.11
N SER A 13 -1.67 -24.26 -7.22
CA SER A 13 -2.52 -24.53 -8.40
C SER A 13 -3.04 -25.97 -8.52
N ASN A 14 -2.63 -26.90 -7.65
CA ASN A 14 -2.94 -28.34 -7.84
C ASN A 14 -3.59 -29.06 -6.65
N ASP A 15 -4.19 -28.36 -5.68
CA ASP A 15 -5.02 -29.03 -4.68
C ASP A 15 -6.45 -29.20 -5.18
N THR A 16 -6.70 -30.35 -5.80
CA THR A 16 -8.03 -30.87 -6.15
C THR A 16 -8.74 -31.27 -4.85
N PHE A 17 -9.57 -30.39 -4.31
CA PHE A 17 -10.48 -30.74 -3.23
C PHE A 17 -11.71 -31.44 -3.76
N MET A 18 -12.04 -32.56 -3.11
CA MET A 18 -13.21 -33.40 -3.38
C MET A 18 -14.50 -32.60 -3.51
N THR A 19 -15.31 -33.02 -4.49
CA THR A 19 -16.60 -32.44 -4.86
C THR A 19 -17.67 -32.84 -3.85
N ASP A 20 -17.92 -31.99 -2.87
CA ASP A 20 -19.21 -31.92 -2.20
C ASP A 20 -20.15 -31.04 -3.04
N LYS A 21 -21.28 -31.59 -3.48
CA LYS A 21 -22.32 -30.90 -4.21
C LYS A 21 -22.84 -29.74 -3.39
N LYS A 22 -22.37 -28.52 -3.68
CA LYS A 22 -22.96 -27.31 -3.12
C LYS A 22 -24.38 -27.15 -3.63
N PRO A 23 -25.35 -26.80 -2.75
CA PRO A 23 -26.71 -26.51 -3.19
C PRO A 23 -26.71 -25.37 -4.22
N GLU A 24 -27.44 -25.54 -5.31
CA GLU A 24 -27.57 -24.50 -6.34
C GLU A 24 -28.25 -23.27 -5.76
N LEU A 25 -27.52 -22.18 -5.68
CA LEU A 25 -28.07 -20.89 -5.29
C LEU A 25 -29.04 -20.37 -6.36
N SER A 26 -30.19 -19.89 -5.92
CA SER A 26 -31.21 -19.30 -6.80
C SER A 26 -30.63 -18.12 -7.61
N ALA A 27 -31.16 -17.86 -8.81
CA ALA A 27 -30.72 -16.78 -9.69
C ALA A 27 -30.71 -15.40 -8.98
N ALA A 28 -31.68 -15.17 -8.08
CA ALA A 28 -31.76 -13.95 -7.25
C ALA A 28 -30.65 -13.86 -6.20
N MET A 29 -30.13 -14.99 -5.72
CA MET A 29 -28.96 -15.01 -4.83
C MET A 29 -27.64 -14.86 -5.63
N LYS A 30 -27.57 -15.42 -6.85
CA LYS A 30 -26.41 -15.25 -7.74
C LYS A 30 -26.24 -13.78 -8.15
N SER A 31 -27.31 -13.04 -8.45
CA SER A 31 -27.24 -11.61 -8.79
C SER A 31 -26.82 -10.71 -7.62
N LYS A 32 -27.10 -11.11 -6.37
CA LYS A 32 -26.61 -10.41 -5.15
C LYS A 32 -25.16 -10.73 -4.83
N LEU A 33 -24.62 -11.82 -5.38
CA LEU A 33 -23.25 -12.28 -5.19
C LEU A 33 -22.32 -11.90 -6.35
N GLU A 34 -22.86 -11.29 -7.42
CA GLU A 34 -22.00 -10.70 -8.45
C GLU A 34 -21.12 -9.63 -7.80
N PRO A 35 -19.79 -9.74 -7.99
CA PRO A 35 -18.90 -8.75 -7.42
C PRO A 35 -19.28 -7.39 -8.01
N LYS A 36 -19.62 -6.41 -7.15
CA LYS A 36 -19.82 -5.03 -7.57
C LYS A 36 -18.59 -4.62 -8.38
N LYS A 37 -18.76 -4.30 -9.64
CA LYS A 37 -17.71 -3.69 -10.46
C LYS A 37 -17.38 -2.34 -9.84
N PHE A 38 -16.30 -2.29 -9.06
CA PHE A 38 -15.83 -1.04 -8.50
C PHE A 38 -15.27 -0.17 -9.64
N THR A 39 -15.80 1.02 -9.78
CA THR A 39 -15.28 2.01 -10.73
C THR A 39 -14.02 2.60 -10.12
N LYS A 40 -12.87 2.02 -10.47
CA LYS A 40 -11.57 2.49 -9.98
C LYS A 40 -11.21 3.81 -10.64
N ASN A 41 -10.86 4.79 -9.83
CA ASN A 41 -10.45 6.11 -10.29
C ASN A 41 -8.95 6.14 -10.54
N PRO A 42 -8.48 6.50 -11.76
CA PRO A 42 -7.07 6.74 -11.99
C PRO A 42 -6.62 7.99 -11.23
N ILE A 43 -5.38 8.02 -10.80
CA ILE A 43 -4.75 9.26 -10.31
C ILE A 43 -4.38 10.08 -11.54
N LEU A 44 -4.99 11.26 -11.69
CA LEU A 44 -4.76 12.12 -12.82
C LEU A 44 -3.33 12.65 -12.84
N GLY A 45 -2.72 12.75 -14.03
CA GLY A 45 -1.35 13.25 -14.20
C GLY A 45 -0.25 12.21 -13.96
N THR A 46 -0.61 10.91 -13.89
CA THR A 46 0.36 9.81 -13.76
C THR A 46 0.13 8.73 -14.81
N LYS A 47 1.21 8.07 -15.26
CA LYS A 47 1.14 6.93 -16.18
C LYS A 47 0.89 5.62 -15.44
N PHE A 48 1.63 5.38 -14.35
CA PHE A 48 1.54 4.14 -13.57
C PHE A 48 1.39 4.41 -12.08
N THR A 49 0.48 3.69 -11.44
CA THR A 49 0.21 3.74 -10.00
C THR A 49 0.65 2.43 -9.36
N ILE A 50 1.66 2.49 -8.47
CA ILE A 50 2.21 1.33 -7.78
C ILE A 50 1.89 1.43 -6.29
N ALA A 51 1.17 0.46 -5.77
CA ALA A 51 0.85 0.37 -4.35
C ALA A 51 1.97 -0.33 -3.58
N ILE A 52 2.39 0.26 -2.46
CA ILE A 52 3.25 -0.40 -1.47
C ILE A 52 2.38 -0.77 -0.28
N SER A 53 2.25 -2.04 -0.05
CA SER A 53 1.35 -2.60 0.96
C SER A 53 2.13 -3.45 1.96
N SER A 54 1.58 -3.58 3.14
CA SER A 54 2.04 -4.54 4.13
C SER A 54 0.87 -5.12 4.91
N ALA A 55 0.95 -6.38 5.25
CA ALA A 55 -0.07 -7.04 6.04
C ALA A 55 0.03 -6.69 7.53
N LYS A 56 1.18 -6.16 7.97
CA LYS A 56 1.47 -5.74 9.35
C LYS A 56 2.07 -4.34 9.39
N GLY A 57 1.86 -3.61 10.48
CA GLY A 57 2.60 -2.38 10.78
C GLY A 57 4.05 -2.66 11.18
N GLY A 58 4.93 -1.68 11.01
CA GLY A 58 6.32 -1.74 11.49
C GLY A 58 7.28 -2.59 10.64
N VAL A 59 6.87 -3.11 9.49
CA VAL A 59 7.73 -3.93 8.60
C VAL A 59 8.63 -3.10 7.68
N GLY A 60 8.60 -1.77 7.77
CA GLY A 60 9.39 -0.87 6.92
C GLY A 60 8.74 -0.52 5.58
N LYS A 61 7.41 -0.62 5.46
CA LYS A 61 6.63 -0.29 4.27
C LYS A 61 6.94 1.12 3.75
N SER A 62 6.78 2.15 4.59
CA SER A 62 7.00 3.55 4.22
C SER A 62 8.46 3.84 3.89
N THR A 63 9.40 3.20 4.60
CA THR A 63 10.83 3.26 4.28
C THR A 63 11.10 2.69 2.89
N PHE A 64 10.50 1.55 2.57
CA PHE A 64 10.63 0.96 1.24
C PHE A 64 10.00 1.85 0.15
N ALA A 65 8.79 2.38 0.38
CA ALA A 65 8.10 3.28 -0.56
C ALA A 65 8.94 4.52 -0.88
N THR A 66 9.50 5.14 0.15
CA THR A 66 10.39 6.31 0.06
C THR A 66 11.65 6.01 -0.76
N ASN A 67 12.34 4.91 -0.42
CA ASN A 67 13.57 4.52 -1.12
C ASN A 67 13.31 4.11 -2.57
N LEU A 68 12.19 3.45 -2.86
CA LEU A 68 11.78 3.12 -4.23
C LEU A 68 11.53 4.39 -5.05
N ALA A 69 10.84 5.38 -4.49
CA ALA A 69 10.61 6.66 -5.15
C ALA A 69 11.92 7.39 -5.48
N LEU A 70 12.86 7.42 -4.53
CA LEU A 70 14.19 8.00 -4.72
C LEU A 70 15.01 7.23 -5.77
N ALA A 71 14.94 5.90 -5.76
CA ALA A 71 15.64 5.06 -6.74
C ALA A 71 15.10 5.27 -8.16
N LEU A 72 13.77 5.33 -8.34
CA LEU A 72 13.14 5.63 -9.62
C LEU A 72 13.51 7.04 -10.11
N LYS A 73 13.54 8.02 -9.21
CA LYS A 73 14.03 9.36 -9.54
C LYS A 73 15.48 9.34 -10.00
N LYS A 74 16.34 8.59 -9.32
CA LYS A 74 17.77 8.48 -9.66
C LYS A 74 18.00 7.91 -11.08
N VAL A 75 17.11 7.04 -11.56
CA VAL A 75 17.18 6.52 -12.95
C VAL A 75 16.44 7.40 -13.96
N GLY A 76 16.02 8.62 -13.58
CA GLY A 76 15.49 9.63 -14.50
C GLY A 76 13.97 9.66 -14.62
N CYS A 77 13.22 8.85 -13.86
CA CYS A 77 11.76 8.89 -13.89
C CYS A 77 11.21 10.12 -13.15
N LYS A 78 10.07 10.62 -13.60
CA LYS A 78 9.26 11.62 -12.89
C LYS A 78 8.37 10.88 -11.89
N VAL A 79 8.57 11.13 -10.59
CA VAL A 79 7.97 10.32 -9.54
C VAL A 79 7.13 11.16 -8.59
N GLY A 80 5.94 10.64 -8.27
CA GLY A 80 5.09 11.08 -7.17
C GLY A 80 5.14 10.08 -6.01
N LEU A 81 4.97 10.58 -4.79
CA LEU A 81 4.88 9.79 -3.58
C LEU A 81 3.64 10.23 -2.80
N LEU A 82 2.68 9.32 -2.67
CA LEU A 82 1.44 9.53 -1.92
C LEU A 82 1.46 8.71 -0.64
N ASP A 83 1.45 9.39 0.49
CA ASP A 83 1.26 8.80 1.81
C ASP A 83 -0.22 8.70 2.12
N ALA A 84 -0.74 7.49 2.03
CA ALA A 84 -2.14 7.15 2.28
C ALA A 84 -2.34 6.48 3.66
N ASP A 85 -1.30 6.39 4.50
CA ASP A 85 -1.39 5.79 5.83
C ASP A 85 -2.06 6.75 6.82
N ILE A 86 -3.37 6.58 6.99
CA ILE A 86 -4.19 7.44 7.87
C ILE A 86 -3.88 7.28 9.36
N TYR A 87 -3.27 6.16 9.74
CA TYR A 87 -2.98 5.88 11.15
C TYR A 87 -1.62 6.40 11.59
N GLY A 88 -0.70 6.60 10.65
CA GLY A 88 0.64 7.05 10.95
C GLY A 88 1.34 7.63 9.72
N PRO A 89 0.86 8.79 9.21
CA PRO A 89 1.50 9.40 8.05
C PRO A 89 2.95 9.73 8.39
N SER A 90 3.89 9.09 7.70
CA SER A 90 5.30 9.13 8.04
C SER A 90 6.15 9.84 6.98
N ILE A 91 5.68 9.92 5.74
CA ILE A 91 6.43 10.51 4.64
C ILE A 91 6.77 11.99 4.87
N PRO A 92 5.87 12.85 5.41
CA PRO A 92 6.23 14.22 5.72
C PRO A 92 7.45 14.32 6.64
N LYS A 93 7.50 13.48 7.67
CA LYS A 93 8.61 13.44 8.61
C LYS A 93 9.89 12.88 7.98
N MET A 94 9.76 11.83 7.13
CA MET A 94 10.91 11.21 6.46
C MET A 94 11.56 12.14 5.43
N PHE A 95 10.77 13.01 4.80
CA PHE A 95 11.23 13.99 3.83
C PHE A 95 11.52 15.36 4.43
N ASP A 96 11.38 15.53 5.77
CA ASP A 96 11.50 16.83 6.45
C ASP A 96 10.62 17.89 5.77
N ILE A 97 9.35 17.57 5.57
CA ILE A 97 8.34 18.46 4.99
C ILE A 97 7.52 19.05 6.14
N ASN A 98 7.72 20.35 6.40
CA ASN A 98 7.03 21.09 7.47
C ASN A 98 5.98 22.06 6.92
N GLU A 99 5.90 22.21 5.61
CA GLU A 99 4.94 23.08 4.93
C GLU A 99 3.65 22.35 4.57
N LYS A 100 2.57 23.12 4.38
CA LYS A 100 1.30 22.59 3.89
C LYS A 100 1.21 22.77 2.36
N PRO A 101 0.51 21.87 1.64
CA PRO A 101 0.24 22.03 0.22
C PRO A 101 -0.49 23.35 -0.05
N LYS A 102 -0.09 24.04 -1.11
CA LYS A 102 -0.81 25.23 -1.58
C LYS A 102 -2.10 24.82 -2.27
N SER A 103 -3.14 25.65 -2.10
CA SER A 103 -4.43 25.43 -2.75
C SER A 103 -4.84 26.69 -3.53
N ASP A 104 -5.35 26.48 -4.72
CA ASP A 104 -6.01 27.53 -5.51
C ASP A 104 -7.53 27.63 -5.24
N GLY A 105 -8.02 26.90 -4.22
CA GLY A 105 -9.44 26.78 -3.87
C GLY A 105 -10.14 25.59 -4.56
N GLN A 106 -9.57 25.04 -5.63
CA GLN A 106 -10.11 23.88 -6.35
C GLN A 106 -9.17 22.68 -6.31
N LYS A 107 -7.86 22.93 -6.44
CA LYS A 107 -6.83 21.90 -6.45
C LYS A 107 -5.75 22.17 -5.41
N LEU A 108 -5.04 21.10 -5.05
CA LEU A 108 -3.88 21.12 -4.16
C LEU A 108 -2.63 20.88 -4.99
N ASP A 109 -1.64 21.74 -4.85
CA ASP A 109 -0.34 21.50 -5.46
C ASP A 109 0.48 20.58 -4.54
N PRO A 110 1.03 19.47 -5.08
CA PRO A 110 1.89 18.60 -4.31
C PRO A 110 3.18 19.33 -3.93
N ILE A 111 3.71 19.01 -2.76
CA ILE A 111 4.99 19.55 -2.29
C ILE A 111 6.11 18.83 -3.02
N THR A 112 7.04 19.59 -3.61
CA THR A 112 8.20 18.99 -4.28
C THR A 112 9.40 18.98 -3.35
N LYS A 113 9.90 17.79 -3.03
CA LYS A 113 11.12 17.58 -2.23
C LYS A 113 11.98 16.51 -2.92
N TYR A 114 13.28 16.75 -3.01
CA TYR A 114 14.22 15.87 -3.75
C TYR A 114 13.77 15.57 -5.19
N ASP A 115 13.13 16.52 -5.85
CA ASP A 115 12.48 16.38 -7.18
C ASP A 115 11.39 15.30 -7.24
N ILE A 116 10.80 14.93 -6.14
CA ILE A 116 9.65 14.05 -6.02
C ILE A 116 8.45 14.87 -5.59
N GLN A 117 7.32 14.70 -6.27
CA GLN A 117 6.06 15.34 -5.88
C GLN A 117 5.43 14.53 -4.73
N CYS A 118 5.28 15.14 -3.58
CA CYS A 118 4.80 14.48 -2.36
C CYS A 118 3.42 15.00 -1.95
N MET A 119 2.56 14.09 -1.56
CA MET A 119 1.29 14.38 -0.91
C MET A 119 1.08 13.38 0.23
N SER A 120 0.51 13.84 1.32
CA SER A 120 0.21 12.98 2.47
C SER A 120 -1.18 13.27 3.00
N ILE A 121 -1.83 12.24 3.50
CA ILE A 121 -3.09 12.38 4.24
C ILE A 121 -2.88 13.21 5.51
N GLY A 122 -1.67 13.21 6.06
CA GLY A 122 -1.30 14.05 7.18
C GLY A 122 -1.38 15.56 6.91
N PHE A 123 -1.34 15.98 5.64
CA PHE A 123 -1.55 17.40 5.27
C PHE A 123 -3.02 17.79 5.27
N LEU A 124 -3.94 16.83 5.13
CA LEU A 124 -5.39 17.05 5.11
C LEU A 124 -5.99 17.02 6.54
N ALA A 125 -5.26 16.45 7.49
CA ALA A 125 -5.66 16.41 8.88
C ALA A 125 -5.15 17.66 9.61
N ASP A 126 -5.99 18.20 10.49
CA ASP A 126 -5.52 19.23 11.40
C ASP A 126 -4.71 18.57 12.51
N GLN A 127 -3.42 18.94 12.65
CA GLN A 127 -2.49 18.31 13.59
C GLN A 127 -2.91 18.50 15.07
N GLN A 128 -3.80 19.45 15.35
CA GLN A 128 -4.22 19.77 16.71
C GLN A 128 -5.47 19.03 17.16
N THR A 129 -6.24 18.43 16.24
CA THR A 129 -7.49 17.73 16.57
C THR A 129 -7.36 16.25 16.23
N PRO A 130 -7.52 15.34 17.21
CA PRO A 130 -7.56 13.90 16.93
C PRO A 130 -8.70 13.61 15.98
N MET A 131 -8.38 13.32 14.72
CA MET A 131 -9.39 13.05 13.71
C MET A 131 -9.69 11.55 13.69
N ILE A 132 -10.94 11.19 13.99
CA ILE A 132 -11.41 9.81 13.86
C ILE A 132 -11.77 9.57 12.38
N TRP A 133 -10.91 8.87 11.68
CA TRP A 133 -11.13 8.51 10.28
C TRP A 133 -12.25 7.47 10.15
N ARG A 134 -13.38 7.90 9.62
CA ARG A 134 -14.54 7.03 9.28
C ARG A 134 -14.59 6.80 7.77
N GLY A 135 -15.25 5.73 7.33
CA GLY A 135 -15.34 5.35 5.91
C GLY A 135 -15.61 6.51 4.94
N PRO A 136 -16.61 7.36 5.15
CA PRO A 136 -16.89 8.51 4.27
C PRO A 136 -15.74 9.51 4.18
N MET A 137 -14.98 9.71 5.27
CA MET A 137 -13.81 10.60 5.28
C MET A 137 -12.66 10.02 4.49
N VAL A 138 -12.42 8.71 4.63
CA VAL A 138 -11.40 7.99 3.83
C VAL A 138 -11.73 8.11 2.34
N THR A 139 -12.97 7.85 1.94
CA THR A 139 -13.41 7.99 0.55
C THR A 139 -13.26 9.42 0.04
N SER A 140 -13.55 10.43 0.86
CA SER A 140 -13.35 11.83 0.51
C SER A 140 -11.87 12.18 0.30
N ALA A 141 -10.98 11.68 1.17
CA ALA A 141 -9.54 11.87 1.01
C ALA A 141 -9.03 11.20 -0.27
N ILE A 142 -9.48 9.99 -0.58
CA ILE A 142 -9.14 9.29 -1.83
C ILE A 142 -9.56 10.11 -3.04
N LYS A 143 -10.77 10.65 -3.07
CA LYS A 143 -11.24 11.52 -4.14
C LYS A 143 -10.37 12.78 -4.27
N THR A 144 -9.94 13.34 -3.16
CA THR A 144 -9.01 14.48 -3.16
C THR A 144 -7.70 14.09 -3.83
N PHE A 145 -7.09 12.97 -3.45
CA PHE A 145 -5.80 12.53 -4.00
C PHE A 145 -5.87 12.15 -5.48
N THR A 146 -6.98 11.57 -5.92
CA THR A 146 -7.14 11.13 -7.31
C THR A 146 -7.54 12.25 -8.25
N GLN A 147 -8.34 13.22 -7.79
CA GLN A 147 -9.00 14.21 -8.65
C GLN A 147 -8.61 15.66 -8.37
N LYS A 148 -8.22 15.99 -7.13
CA LYS A 148 -7.97 17.37 -6.70
C LYS A 148 -6.51 17.69 -6.44
N VAL A 149 -5.60 16.73 -6.53
CA VAL A 149 -4.16 16.99 -6.50
C VAL A 149 -3.68 17.25 -7.92
N ASN A 150 -2.94 18.34 -8.10
CA ASN A 150 -2.39 18.75 -9.37
C ASN A 150 -1.04 18.04 -9.65
N TRP A 151 -1.09 16.71 -9.77
CA TRP A 151 0.08 15.92 -10.15
C TRP A 151 0.54 16.32 -11.55
N LYS A 152 1.84 16.56 -11.72
CA LYS A 152 2.39 17.07 -12.97
C LYS A 152 3.20 16.00 -13.68
N ASP A 153 2.59 15.36 -14.65
CA ASP A 153 3.25 14.59 -15.71
C ASP A 153 4.20 13.51 -15.16
N LEU A 154 3.67 12.67 -14.25
CA LEU A 154 4.42 11.64 -13.58
C LEU A 154 4.51 10.35 -14.41
N ASP A 155 5.68 9.72 -14.45
CA ASP A 155 5.84 8.35 -14.94
C ASP A 155 5.27 7.35 -13.93
N PHE A 156 5.60 7.54 -12.65
CA PHE A 156 5.13 6.68 -11.57
C PHE A 156 4.60 7.50 -10.39
N ILE A 157 3.53 7.01 -9.78
CA ILE A 157 3.16 7.40 -8.43
C ILE A 157 3.24 6.18 -7.51
N ILE A 158 4.03 6.33 -6.46
CA ILE A 158 4.18 5.32 -5.40
C ILE A 158 3.18 5.66 -4.30
N VAL A 159 2.28 4.73 -4.01
CA VAL A 159 1.25 4.90 -2.99
C VAL A 159 1.63 4.08 -1.77
N ASP A 160 1.99 4.74 -0.69
CA ASP A 160 2.22 4.11 0.61
C ASP A 160 0.89 3.83 1.29
N MET A 161 0.44 2.58 1.24
CA MET A 161 -0.89 2.15 1.67
C MET A 161 -0.99 2.05 3.20
N PRO A 162 -2.19 2.18 3.78
CA PRO A 162 -2.40 1.81 5.18
C PRO A 162 -1.95 0.37 5.45
N PRO A 163 -1.39 0.06 6.63
CA PRO A 163 -1.00 -1.30 6.99
C PRO A 163 -2.20 -2.21 7.24
N GLY A 164 -1.99 -3.51 7.13
CA GLY A 164 -3.02 -4.52 7.40
C GLY A 164 -3.79 -4.94 6.15
N THR A 165 -4.89 -5.66 6.36
CA THR A 165 -5.84 -6.13 5.32
C THR A 165 -7.27 -5.70 5.65
N GLY A 166 -7.41 -4.64 6.45
CA GLY A 166 -8.69 -4.14 6.95
C GLY A 166 -9.42 -3.23 5.96
N ASP A 167 -10.55 -2.71 6.42
CA ASP A 167 -11.49 -1.92 5.59
C ASP A 167 -10.86 -0.72 4.92
N THR A 168 -9.93 -0.05 5.58
CA THR A 168 -9.26 1.14 5.03
C THR A 168 -8.43 0.79 3.81
N GLN A 169 -7.57 -0.25 3.93
CA GLN A 169 -6.74 -0.71 2.81
C GLN A 169 -7.62 -1.23 1.67
N LEU A 170 -8.68 -1.95 1.99
CA LEU A 170 -9.64 -2.44 1.01
C LEU A 170 -10.30 -1.27 0.26
N THR A 171 -10.75 -0.22 0.98
CA THR A 171 -11.36 0.97 0.39
C THR A 171 -10.40 1.67 -0.57
N PHE A 172 -9.14 1.90 -0.18
CA PHE A 172 -8.13 2.46 -1.07
C PHE A 172 -7.93 1.60 -2.33
N SER A 173 -7.85 0.28 -2.17
CA SER A 173 -7.61 -0.65 -3.28
C SER A 173 -8.83 -0.79 -4.21
N GLN A 174 -10.02 -0.50 -3.74
CA GLN A 174 -11.26 -0.51 -4.52
C GLN A 174 -11.48 0.80 -5.30
N GLU A 175 -11.10 1.92 -4.71
CA GLU A 175 -11.36 3.26 -5.25
C GLU A 175 -10.25 3.73 -6.20
N ILE A 176 -9.00 3.34 -5.97
CA ILE A 176 -7.85 3.76 -6.80
C ILE A 176 -7.52 2.69 -7.84
N LYS A 177 -7.36 3.11 -9.10
CA LYS A 177 -6.81 2.24 -10.13
C LYS A 177 -5.30 2.07 -9.87
N MET A 178 -4.90 0.86 -9.51
CA MET A 178 -3.51 0.47 -9.31
C MET A 178 -3.06 -0.45 -10.45
N ASP A 179 -1.90 -0.16 -11.05
CA ASP A 179 -1.31 -0.97 -12.12
C ASP A 179 -0.50 -2.14 -11.55
N GLY A 180 -0.10 -2.05 -10.29
CA GLY A 180 0.54 -3.14 -9.58
C GLY A 180 0.70 -2.85 -8.09
N ALA A 181 1.03 -3.90 -7.33
CA ALA A 181 1.31 -3.81 -5.90
C ALA A 181 2.60 -4.55 -5.53
N ILE A 182 3.35 -3.99 -4.59
CA ILE A 182 4.49 -4.62 -3.94
C ILE A 182 4.14 -4.81 -2.48
N ILE A 183 4.36 -6.02 -1.96
CA ILE A 183 4.06 -6.35 -0.57
C ILE A 183 5.36 -6.39 0.21
N VAL A 184 5.43 -5.61 1.29
CA VAL A 184 6.57 -5.58 2.21
C VAL A 184 6.24 -6.43 3.43
N SER A 185 7.11 -7.34 3.77
CA SER A 185 6.98 -8.26 4.92
C SER A 185 8.31 -8.47 5.61
N THR A 186 8.26 -9.23 6.69
CA THR A 186 9.41 -9.73 7.43
C THR A 186 9.37 -11.26 7.43
N PRO A 187 10.48 -11.97 7.70
CA PRO A 187 10.58 -13.42 7.50
C PRO A 187 9.83 -14.27 8.52
N GLN A 188 9.21 -13.66 9.56
CA GLN A 188 8.48 -14.41 10.57
C GLN A 188 7.26 -15.13 9.96
N GLU A 189 7.03 -16.36 10.37
CA GLU A 189 5.93 -17.23 9.89
C GLU A 189 4.56 -16.56 10.01
N VAL A 190 4.33 -15.86 11.12
CA VAL A 190 3.07 -15.11 11.34
C VAL A 190 2.88 -14.02 10.29
N ALA A 191 3.95 -13.32 9.89
CA ALA A 191 3.89 -12.30 8.86
C ALA A 191 3.56 -12.91 7.48
N LEU A 192 4.08 -14.11 7.18
CA LEU A 192 3.81 -14.81 5.92
C LEU A 192 2.33 -15.24 5.77
N LEU A 193 1.66 -15.58 6.88
CA LEU A 193 0.21 -15.86 6.86
C LEU A 193 -0.59 -14.61 6.43
N ASP A 194 -0.20 -13.46 6.95
CA ASP A 194 -0.87 -12.21 6.61
C ASP A 194 -0.53 -11.76 5.17
N VAL A 195 0.69 -12.02 4.69
CA VAL A 195 1.06 -11.80 3.27
C VAL A 195 0.14 -12.57 2.34
N LYS A 196 -0.17 -13.85 2.64
CA LYS A 196 -1.10 -14.66 1.84
C LYS A 196 -2.49 -14.02 1.77
N ARG A 197 -2.96 -13.40 2.86
CA ARG A 197 -4.24 -12.65 2.88
C ARG A 197 -4.17 -11.40 2.01
N GLY A 198 -3.08 -10.65 2.08
CA GLY A 198 -2.84 -9.47 1.24
C GLY A 198 -2.82 -9.82 -0.25
N ILE A 199 -2.11 -10.88 -0.65
CA ILE A 199 -2.08 -11.38 -2.03
C ILE A 199 -3.49 -11.70 -2.52
N LYS A 200 -4.26 -12.50 -1.75
CA LYS A 200 -5.64 -12.85 -2.11
C LYS A 200 -6.56 -11.64 -2.22
N MET A 201 -6.33 -10.60 -1.44
CA MET A 201 -7.07 -9.35 -1.53
C MET A 201 -6.80 -8.65 -2.86
N PHE A 202 -5.54 -8.46 -3.23
CA PHE A 202 -5.17 -7.83 -4.50
C PHE A 202 -5.61 -8.65 -5.72
N ASP A 203 -5.51 -9.98 -5.65
CA ASP A 203 -6.02 -10.89 -6.68
C ASP A 203 -7.53 -10.69 -6.93
N LYS A 204 -8.33 -10.65 -5.85
CA LYS A 204 -9.79 -10.40 -5.95
C LYS A 204 -10.10 -9.03 -6.56
N LEU A 205 -9.22 -8.07 -6.40
CA LEU A 205 -9.35 -6.72 -6.95
C LEU A 205 -8.75 -6.58 -8.35
N GLY A 206 -8.16 -7.64 -8.91
CA GLY A 206 -7.51 -7.62 -10.21
C GLY A 206 -6.27 -6.73 -10.24
N VAL A 207 -5.56 -6.57 -9.12
CA VAL A 207 -4.31 -5.83 -9.04
C VAL A 207 -3.14 -6.80 -9.07
N LYS A 208 -2.24 -6.64 -10.05
CA LYS A 208 -1.09 -7.52 -10.24
C LYS A 208 -0.09 -7.34 -9.10
N ILE A 209 0.36 -8.44 -8.50
CA ILE A 209 1.50 -8.42 -7.57
C ILE A 209 2.80 -8.37 -8.37
N LEU A 210 3.57 -7.30 -8.21
CA LEU A 210 4.85 -7.07 -8.87
C LEU A 210 6.00 -7.75 -8.13
N GLY A 211 5.88 -7.88 -6.82
CA GLY A 211 6.92 -8.51 -6.01
C GLY A 211 6.58 -8.56 -4.52
N LEU A 212 7.39 -9.32 -3.80
CA LEU A 212 7.42 -9.38 -2.35
C LEU A 212 8.80 -8.93 -1.87
N VAL A 213 8.82 -8.01 -0.91
CA VAL A 213 10.03 -7.54 -0.24
C VAL A 213 10.13 -8.21 1.12
N ASP A 214 11.15 -9.04 1.30
CA ASP A 214 11.50 -9.62 2.58
C ASP A 214 12.48 -8.68 3.28
N ASN A 215 11.96 -7.84 4.18
CA ASN A 215 12.71 -6.85 4.93
C ASN A 215 13.12 -7.41 6.29
N MET A 216 14.21 -6.93 6.85
CA MET A 216 14.74 -7.39 8.16
C MET A 216 15.04 -8.89 8.17
N SER A 217 15.35 -9.49 7.03
CA SER A 217 15.64 -10.93 6.90
C SER A 217 17.04 -11.30 7.38
N SER A 218 17.94 -10.32 7.49
CA SER A 218 19.27 -10.49 8.03
C SER A 218 19.59 -9.36 9.01
N VAL A 219 19.93 -9.70 10.25
CA VAL A 219 20.36 -8.74 11.27
C VAL A 219 21.84 -8.95 11.49
N SER A 220 22.66 -7.98 11.09
CA SER A 220 24.08 -7.94 11.44
C SER A 220 24.23 -7.18 12.77
N TYR A 221 24.62 -7.89 13.80
CA TYR A 221 25.00 -7.27 15.07
C TYR A 221 26.45 -6.77 14.94
N THR A 222 26.63 -5.49 14.73
CA THR A 222 27.96 -4.88 14.68
C THR A 222 28.52 -4.60 16.08
N HIS A 223 27.72 -4.58 17.14
CA HIS A 223 28.16 -4.40 18.53
C HIS A 223 27.20 -5.06 19.53
N LEU A 224 27.81 -5.66 20.57
CA LEU A 224 27.25 -6.16 21.82
C LEU A 224 26.58 -7.54 21.76
N THR A 225 27.39 -8.53 22.01
CA THR A 225 26.98 -9.63 22.88
C THR A 225 26.66 -9.07 24.27
N LEU A 226 25.42 -8.71 24.54
CA LEU A 226 24.95 -8.67 25.91
C LEU A 226 24.85 -10.14 26.37
N PRO A 227 25.52 -10.56 27.44
CA PRO A 227 25.32 -11.87 28.01
C PRO A 227 23.91 -11.91 28.57
N THR A 228 22.97 -12.46 27.83
CA THR A 228 21.67 -12.87 28.38
C THR A 228 21.84 -14.19 29.11
N THR A 229 22.52 -14.17 30.23
CA THR A 229 22.33 -15.16 31.27
C THR A 229 21.10 -14.74 32.09
N LEU A 230 19.92 -15.12 31.60
CA LEU A 230 18.78 -15.30 32.46
C LEU A 230 18.99 -16.66 33.12
N THR A 231 19.63 -16.69 34.30
CA THR A 231 19.50 -17.76 35.25
C THR A 231 18.14 -17.60 35.92
N VAL A 232 17.26 -18.56 35.69
CA VAL A 232 16.06 -18.81 36.50
C VAL A 232 16.49 -19.53 37.75
#